data_af1e00bde32e4c764b4c5c27458b38c3
#
_entry.id   af1e00bde32e4c764b4c5c27458b38c3
#
_cell.length_a   1.000
_cell.length_b   1.000
_cell.length_c   1.000
_cell.angle_alpha   90.00
_cell.angle_beta   90.00
_cell.angle_gamma   90.00
#
_symmetry.space_group_name_H-M   'P 1'
#
loop_
_entity.id
_entity.type
_entity.pdbx_description
1 polymer ?
#
loop_
_entity_poly.entity_id
_entity_poly.type
_entity_poly.pdbx_seq_one_letter_code
_entity_poly.pdbx_strand_id
1 'polypeptide(L)'
;MAADNSFITNLKENFRRGDIVTRLLYINIGVFLVVTLVNIVLTLFNQPAGFWTNYLEFPAWWERFIRQPWSLFTYMFMHAGILHILFNMLWLYWFGRLFLQFFSAKHLRGLYVLGGIVGGLMYMLAYNLFPYLLVRYILLIC
;
A
#
# COMPACT_ATOMS: atom_id res chain seq x y z
N MET A 1 -28.59 -14.24 -10.34
CA MET A 1 -27.69 -13.76 -11.39
C MET A 1 -27.84 -12.27 -11.74
N ALA A 2 -29.00 -11.61 -11.61
CA ALA A 2 -29.15 -10.18 -11.92
C ALA A 2 -28.54 -9.20 -10.88
N ALA A 3 -28.50 -9.57 -9.61
CA ALA A 3 -27.95 -8.72 -8.53
C ALA A 3 -26.43 -8.56 -8.60
N ASP A 4 -25.74 -9.56 -9.10
CA ASP A 4 -24.26 -9.58 -9.18
C ASP A 4 -23.74 -8.62 -10.26
N ASN A 5 -24.43 -8.53 -11.38
CA ASN A 5 -24.10 -7.60 -12.45
C ASN A 5 -24.30 -6.13 -12.05
N SER A 6 -25.29 -5.83 -11.20
CA SER A 6 -25.57 -4.46 -10.75
C SER A 6 -24.48 -3.96 -9.79
N PHE A 7 -23.99 -4.81 -8.89
CA PHE A 7 -22.92 -4.45 -7.93
C PHE A 7 -21.61 -4.14 -8.65
N ILE A 8 -21.16 -5.00 -9.55
CA ILE A 8 -19.93 -4.80 -10.34
C ILE A 8 -20.05 -3.55 -11.22
N THR A 9 -21.20 -3.34 -11.84
CA THR A 9 -21.47 -2.16 -12.66
C THR A 9 -21.40 -0.88 -11.84
N ASN A 10 -22.02 -0.87 -10.66
CA ASN A 10 -21.96 0.27 -9.73
C ASN A 10 -20.55 0.56 -9.23
N LEU A 11 -19.75 -0.47 -8.89
CA LEU A 11 -18.34 -0.30 -8.52
C LEU A 11 -17.53 0.33 -9.66
N LYS A 12 -17.69 -0.19 -10.88
CA LYS A 12 -17.00 0.33 -12.06
C LYS A 12 -17.39 1.78 -12.37
N GLU A 13 -18.68 2.12 -12.25
CA GLU A 13 -19.14 3.49 -12.44
C GLU A 13 -18.61 4.43 -11.36
N ASN A 14 -18.66 4.02 -10.09
CA ASN A 14 -18.12 4.81 -8.98
C ASN A 14 -16.61 5.02 -9.13
N PHE A 15 -15.85 4.01 -9.57
CA PHE A 15 -14.44 4.17 -9.87
C PHE A 15 -14.20 5.14 -11.03
N ARG A 16 -14.98 5.03 -12.12
CA ARG A 16 -14.81 5.84 -13.31
C ARG A 16 -15.24 7.30 -13.11
N ARG A 17 -16.34 7.52 -12.37
CA ARG A 17 -16.88 8.85 -12.07
C ARG A 17 -16.30 9.46 -10.81
N GLY A 18 -15.66 8.65 -9.95
CA GLY A 18 -15.06 9.09 -8.70
C GLY A 18 -13.90 10.04 -8.91
N ASP A 19 -13.70 10.91 -7.94
CA ASP A 19 -12.51 11.76 -7.86
C ASP A 19 -11.24 10.93 -7.59
N ILE A 20 -10.10 11.59 -7.58
CA ILE A 20 -8.81 10.92 -7.37
C ILE A 20 -8.72 10.24 -6.00
N VAL A 21 -9.32 10.83 -4.94
CA VAL A 21 -9.34 10.21 -3.60
C VAL A 21 -10.08 8.88 -3.66
N THR A 22 -11.27 8.87 -4.24
CA THR A 22 -12.08 7.66 -4.42
C THR A 22 -11.30 6.58 -5.18
N ARG A 23 -10.63 6.94 -6.27
CA ARG A 23 -9.82 5.99 -7.05
C ARG A 23 -8.65 5.41 -6.26
N LEU A 24 -7.94 6.24 -5.51
CA LEU A 24 -6.84 5.78 -4.65
C LEU A 24 -7.34 4.85 -3.54
N LEU A 25 -8.49 5.15 -2.91
CA LEU A 25 -9.12 4.27 -1.93
C LEU A 25 -9.44 2.89 -2.54
N TYR A 26 -10.10 2.86 -3.71
CA TYR A 26 -10.42 1.59 -4.37
C TYR A 26 -9.19 0.78 -4.75
N ILE A 27 -8.12 1.42 -5.23
CA ILE A 27 -6.87 0.74 -5.58
C ILE A 27 -6.25 0.12 -4.33
N ASN A 28 -6.10 0.89 -3.24
CA ASN A 28 -5.50 0.39 -2.01
C ASN A 28 -6.30 -0.76 -1.39
N ILE A 29 -7.64 -0.61 -1.30
CA ILE A 29 -8.53 -1.65 -0.79
C ILE A 29 -8.48 -2.90 -1.69
N GLY A 30 -8.51 -2.72 -3.00
CA GLY A 30 -8.43 -3.81 -3.97
C GLY A 30 -7.12 -4.61 -3.85
N VAL A 31 -5.98 -3.91 -3.78
CA VAL A 31 -4.68 -4.55 -3.58
C VAL A 31 -4.65 -5.31 -2.24
N PHE A 32 -5.12 -4.70 -1.16
CA PHE A 32 -5.18 -5.35 0.15
C PHE A 32 -6.02 -6.63 0.13
N LEU A 33 -7.20 -6.61 -0.50
CA LEU A 33 -8.06 -7.80 -0.61
C LEU A 33 -7.38 -8.91 -1.42
N VAL A 34 -6.74 -8.57 -2.55
CA VAL A 34 -6.01 -9.55 -3.37
C VAL A 34 -4.86 -10.16 -2.59
N VAL A 35 -4.02 -9.33 -1.94
CA VAL A 35 -2.90 -9.81 -1.12
C VAL A 35 -3.37 -10.71 0.01
N THR A 36 -4.42 -10.31 0.71
CA THR A 36 -5.00 -11.10 1.81
C THR A 36 -5.53 -12.44 1.30
N LEU A 37 -6.28 -12.44 0.19
CA LEU A 37 -6.81 -13.66 -0.40
C LEU A 37 -5.71 -14.62 -0.83
N VAL A 38 -4.68 -14.13 -1.51
CA VAL A 38 -3.53 -14.95 -1.93
C VAL A 38 -2.82 -15.54 -0.71
N ASN A 39 -2.59 -14.76 0.34
CA ASN A 39 -1.96 -15.26 1.57
C ASN A 39 -2.81 -16.32 2.27
N ILE A 40 -4.14 -16.15 2.31
CA ILE A 40 -5.05 -17.19 2.85
C ILE A 40 -4.92 -18.49 2.03
N VAL A 41 -4.97 -18.40 0.71
CA VAL A 41 -4.85 -19.57 -0.17
C VAL A 41 -3.50 -20.26 0.05
N LEU A 42 -2.38 -19.51 0.07
CA LEU A 42 -1.06 -20.08 0.31
C LEU A 42 -0.99 -20.81 1.67
N THR A 43 -1.55 -20.20 2.71
CA THR A 43 -1.60 -20.83 4.05
C THR A 43 -2.40 -22.14 4.04
N LEU A 44 -3.52 -22.21 3.32
CA LEU A 44 -4.31 -23.44 3.18
C LEU A 44 -3.54 -24.57 2.48
N PHE A 45 -2.58 -24.22 1.61
CA PHE A 45 -1.69 -25.18 0.94
C PHE A 45 -0.34 -25.37 1.66
N ASN A 46 -0.24 -25.02 2.94
CA ASN A 46 1.00 -25.10 3.74
C ASN A 46 2.20 -24.36 3.12
N GLN A 47 1.93 -23.34 2.31
CA GLN A 47 2.98 -22.46 1.80
C GLN A 47 3.18 -21.28 2.76
N PRO A 48 4.42 -20.78 2.93
CA PRO A 48 4.67 -19.65 3.82
C PRO A 48 3.93 -18.41 3.33
N ALA A 49 2.97 -17.94 4.13
CA ALA A 49 2.30 -16.68 3.87
C ALA A 49 3.34 -15.55 3.88
N GLY A 50 3.20 -14.60 2.96
CA GLY A 50 4.13 -13.47 2.87
C GLY A 50 5.43 -13.73 2.09
N PHE A 51 5.70 -14.97 1.68
CA PHE A 51 6.88 -15.28 0.84
C PHE A 51 7.00 -14.34 -0.37
N TRP A 52 5.91 -14.14 -1.09
CA TRP A 52 5.88 -13.31 -2.30
C TRP A 52 5.73 -11.81 -1.99
N THR A 53 5.11 -11.43 -0.87
CA THR A 53 4.93 -10.02 -0.47
C THR A 53 6.27 -9.36 -0.14
N ASN A 54 7.26 -10.14 0.30
CA ASN A 54 8.63 -9.67 0.50
C ASN A 54 9.25 -9.00 -0.76
N TYR A 55 8.80 -9.38 -1.96
CA TYR A 55 9.23 -8.74 -3.21
C TYR A 55 8.50 -7.43 -3.50
N LEU A 56 7.37 -7.16 -2.84
CA LEU A 56 6.56 -5.97 -3.00
C LEU A 56 6.78 -4.96 -1.87
N GLU A 57 7.24 -5.42 -0.71
CA GLU A 57 7.54 -4.60 0.45
C GLU A 57 8.87 -3.87 0.29
N PHE A 58 8.94 -2.66 0.83
CA PHE A 58 10.16 -1.85 0.75
C PHE A 58 11.19 -2.34 1.76
N PRO A 59 12.41 -2.74 1.32
CA PRO A 59 13.42 -3.29 2.21
C PRO A 59 14.11 -2.19 3.03
N ALA A 60 14.51 -2.54 4.25
CA ALA A 60 15.33 -1.67 5.08
C ALA A 60 16.79 -1.57 4.57
N TRP A 61 17.27 -2.61 3.89
CA TRP A 61 18.66 -2.70 3.40
C TRP A 61 18.80 -2.19 1.97
N TRP A 62 19.77 -1.35 1.74
CA TRP A 62 20.02 -0.75 0.44
C TRP A 62 20.49 -1.77 -0.61
N GLU A 63 21.23 -2.82 -0.22
CA GLU A 63 21.66 -3.90 -1.13
C GLU A 63 20.45 -4.68 -1.67
N ARG A 64 19.44 -4.91 -0.83
CA ARG A 64 18.21 -5.55 -1.25
C ARG A 64 17.38 -4.61 -2.13
N PHE A 65 17.35 -3.33 -1.81
CA PHE A 65 16.66 -2.32 -2.61
C PHE A 65 17.19 -2.25 -4.04
N ILE A 66 18.52 -2.31 -4.24
CA ILE A 66 19.11 -2.32 -5.59
C ILE A 66 18.60 -3.51 -6.42
N ARG A 67 18.32 -4.65 -5.80
CA ARG A 67 17.81 -5.86 -6.47
C ARG A 67 16.31 -5.82 -6.72
N GLN A 68 15.57 -4.98 -5.99
CA GLN A 68 14.11 -4.85 -6.12
C GLN A 68 13.67 -3.37 -6.09
N PRO A 69 14.13 -2.53 -7.03
CA PRO A 69 13.86 -1.09 -7.02
C PRO A 69 12.38 -0.75 -7.20
N TRP A 70 11.59 -1.63 -7.82
CA TRP A 70 10.13 -1.49 -7.96
C TRP A 70 9.42 -1.43 -6.61
N SER A 71 10.01 -1.99 -5.55
CA SER A 71 9.45 -1.99 -4.20
C SER A 71 9.21 -0.57 -3.67
N LEU A 72 9.93 0.45 -4.18
CA LEU A 72 9.70 1.85 -3.85
C LEU A 72 8.29 2.35 -4.23
N PHE A 73 7.66 1.71 -5.21
CA PHE A 73 6.30 2.03 -5.64
C PHE A 73 5.28 1.04 -5.09
N THR A 74 5.60 -0.25 -5.10
CA THR A 74 4.64 -1.29 -4.72
C THR A 74 4.30 -1.24 -3.23
N TYR A 75 5.27 -0.91 -2.37
CA TYR A 75 5.04 -0.85 -0.92
C TYR A 75 3.96 0.16 -0.50
N MET A 76 3.74 1.22 -1.30
CA MET A 76 2.73 2.25 -1.02
C MET A 76 1.31 1.68 -0.95
N PHE A 77 1.10 0.50 -1.55
CA PHE A 77 -0.18 -0.21 -1.58
C PHE A 77 -0.21 -1.42 -0.64
N MET A 78 0.91 -1.70 0.04
CA MET A 78 1.01 -2.84 0.95
C MET A 78 0.57 -2.44 2.36
N HIS A 79 -0.31 -3.25 2.95
CA HIS A 79 -0.86 -2.98 4.28
C HIS A 79 -0.71 -4.23 5.15
N ALA A 80 -0.09 -4.06 6.31
CA ALA A 80 0.22 -5.16 7.23
C ALA A 80 -1.02 -5.77 7.93
N GLY A 81 -2.18 -5.10 7.88
CA GLY A 81 -3.40 -5.60 8.50
C GLY A 81 -4.58 -4.64 8.38
N ILE A 82 -5.74 -5.09 8.89
CA ILE A 82 -7.03 -4.39 8.75
C ILE A 82 -6.99 -2.99 9.40
N LEU A 83 -6.43 -2.86 10.60
CA LEU A 83 -6.35 -1.56 11.27
C LEU A 83 -5.42 -0.60 10.51
N HIS A 84 -4.32 -1.12 9.96
CA HIS A 84 -3.38 -0.31 9.19
C HIS A 84 -4.05 0.26 7.93
N ILE A 85 -4.72 -0.57 7.13
CA ILE A 85 -5.44 -0.06 5.95
C ILE A 85 -6.58 0.85 6.35
N LEU A 86 -7.34 0.54 7.41
CA LEU A 86 -8.46 1.37 7.86
C LEU A 86 -8.01 2.79 8.17
N PHE A 87 -6.97 2.96 9.00
CA PHE A 87 -6.48 4.29 9.36
C PHE A 87 -5.84 5.01 8.16
N ASN A 88 -5.09 4.32 7.31
CA ASN A 88 -4.53 4.92 6.11
C ASN A 88 -5.62 5.42 5.14
N MET A 89 -6.68 4.62 4.94
CA MET A 89 -7.79 5.02 4.08
C MET A 89 -8.61 6.17 4.68
N LEU A 90 -8.78 6.17 6.01
CA LEU A 90 -9.47 7.26 6.71
C LEU A 90 -8.70 8.59 6.56
N TRP A 91 -7.39 8.57 6.79
CA TRP A 91 -6.53 9.74 6.60
C TRP A 91 -6.51 10.20 5.14
N LEU A 92 -6.36 9.28 4.19
CA LEU A 92 -6.39 9.59 2.77
C LEU A 92 -7.73 10.21 2.36
N TYR A 93 -8.84 9.70 2.89
CA TYR A 93 -10.17 10.24 2.62
C TYR A 93 -10.32 11.67 3.17
N TRP A 94 -10.04 11.90 4.45
CA TRP A 94 -10.24 13.21 5.05
C TRP A 94 -9.28 14.26 4.50
N PHE A 95 -7.99 13.98 4.55
CA PHE A 95 -7.00 14.95 4.07
C PHE A 95 -7.00 15.08 2.55
N GLY A 96 -7.27 14.02 1.82
CA GLY A 96 -7.39 14.07 0.37
C GLY A 96 -8.57 14.94 -0.08
N ARG A 97 -9.72 14.81 0.60
CA ARG A 97 -10.90 15.67 0.36
C ARG A 97 -10.63 17.13 0.72
N LEU A 98 -10.02 17.38 1.87
CA LEU A 98 -9.62 18.74 2.28
C LEU A 98 -8.62 19.34 1.29
N PHE A 99 -7.62 18.57 0.86
CA PHE A 99 -6.63 19.02 -0.10
C PHE A 99 -7.25 19.42 -1.44
N LEU A 100 -8.24 18.65 -1.92
CA LEU A 100 -8.92 18.94 -3.17
C LEU A 100 -9.79 20.20 -3.15
N GLN A 101 -10.06 20.79 -1.98
CA GLN A 101 -10.73 22.10 -1.91
C GLN A 101 -9.80 23.25 -2.36
N PHE A 102 -8.49 23.08 -2.22
CA PHE A 102 -7.49 24.10 -2.51
C PHE A 102 -6.62 23.76 -3.71
N PHE A 103 -6.46 22.47 -4.03
CA PHE A 103 -5.54 21.98 -5.04
C PHE A 103 -6.22 21.01 -6.02
N SER A 104 -5.63 20.87 -7.20
CA SER A 104 -6.18 19.96 -8.22
C SER A 104 -5.83 18.49 -7.97
N ALA A 105 -6.57 17.59 -8.61
CA ALA A 105 -6.32 16.16 -8.60
C ALA A 105 -4.90 15.77 -9.05
N LYS A 106 -4.28 16.58 -9.93
CA LYS A 106 -2.89 16.37 -10.38
C LYS A 106 -1.90 16.58 -9.23
N HIS A 107 -2.10 17.61 -8.42
CA HIS A 107 -1.26 17.88 -7.25
C HIS A 107 -1.40 16.78 -6.19
N LEU A 108 -2.63 16.30 -5.93
CA LEU A 108 -2.83 15.22 -4.97
C LEU A 108 -2.14 13.91 -5.40
N ARG A 109 -2.23 13.55 -6.70
CA ARG A 109 -1.48 12.39 -7.23
C ARG A 109 0.03 12.54 -7.05
N GLY A 110 0.55 13.71 -7.39
CA GLY A 110 1.98 14.02 -7.20
C GLY A 110 2.39 13.92 -5.73
N LEU A 111 1.58 14.49 -4.82
CA LEU A 111 1.83 14.43 -3.38
C LEU A 111 1.78 13.00 -2.84
N TYR A 112 0.83 12.18 -3.29
CA TYR A 112 0.72 10.78 -2.89
C TYR A 112 1.96 9.98 -3.28
N VAL A 113 2.39 10.08 -4.54
CA VAL A 113 3.58 9.36 -5.03
C VAL A 113 4.86 9.90 -4.39
N LEU A 114 5.03 11.22 -4.36
CA LEU A 114 6.22 11.84 -3.78
C LEU A 114 6.33 11.57 -2.27
N GLY A 115 5.21 11.66 -1.55
CA GLY A 115 5.15 11.33 -0.12
C GLY A 115 5.52 9.87 0.15
N GLY A 116 5.05 8.94 -0.69
CA GLY A 116 5.48 7.55 -0.62
C GLY A 116 6.98 7.40 -0.87
N ILE A 117 7.51 7.96 -1.96
CA ILE A 117 8.96 7.89 -2.25
C ILE A 117 9.79 8.43 -1.08
N VAL A 118 9.47 9.63 -0.60
CA VAL A 118 10.19 10.25 0.53
C VAL A 118 10.05 9.42 1.79
N GLY A 119 8.84 8.92 2.10
CA GLY A 119 8.60 8.06 3.26
C GLY A 119 9.42 6.78 3.22
N GLY A 120 9.49 6.09 2.08
CA GLY A 120 10.32 4.90 1.90
C GLY A 120 11.81 5.19 2.06
N LEU A 121 12.30 6.27 1.45
CA LEU A 121 13.71 6.66 1.60
C LEU A 121 14.05 7.04 3.05
N MET A 122 13.17 7.75 3.74
CA MET A 122 13.35 8.08 5.16
C MET A 122 13.32 6.83 6.05
N TYR A 123 12.44 5.87 5.76
CA TYR A 123 12.43 4.57 6.43
C TYR A 123 13.79 3.87 6.27
N MET A 124 14.28 3.70 5.05
CA MET A 124 15.56 3.07 4.79
C MET A 124 16.72 3.82 5.46
N LEU A 125 16.73 5.15 5.40
CA LEU A 125 17.72 5.99 6.06
C LEU A 125 17.72 5.77 7.58
N ALA A 126 16.55 5.79 8.20
CA ALA A 126 16.41 5.58 9.64
C ALA A 126 16.96 4.22 10.09
N TYR A 127 16.64 3.14 9.38
CA TYR A 127 17.13 1.80 9.72
C TYR A 127 18.64 1.65 9.52
N ASN A 128 19.24 2.35 8.56
CA ASN A 128 20.69 2.29 8.32
C ASN A 128 21.49 3.24 9.24
N LEU A 129 20.89 4.35 9.71
CA LEU A 129 21.56 5.28 10.63
C LEU A 129 21.45 4.88 12.10
N PHE A 130 20.37 4.19 12.48
CA PHE A 130 20.15 3.80 13.88
C PHE A 130 20.37 2.30 14.09
N PRO A 131 21.55 1.88 14.61
CA PRO A 131 21.89 0.46 14.79
C PRO A 131 20.87 -0.30 15.65
N TYR A 132 20.25 0.37 16.63
CA TYR A 132 19.20 -0.22 17.46
C TYR A 132 17.98 -0.68 16.65
N LEU A 133 17.53 0.12 15.70
CA LEU A 133 16.40 -0.24 14.82
C LEU A 133 16.77 -1.43 13.93
N LEU A 134 18.00 -1.45 13.45
CA LEU A 134 18.54 -2.51 12.63
C LEU A 134 18.57 -3.85 13.35
N VAL A 135 19.10 -3.89 14.58
CA VAL A 135 19.13 -5.12 15.40
C VAL A 135 17.73 -5.64 15.66
N ARG A 136 16.79 -4.77 15.99
CA ARG A 136 15.38 -5.16 16.21
C ARG A 136 14.70 -5.68 14.95
N TYR A 137 15.01 -5.10 13.80
CA TYR A 137 14.52 -5.58 12.50
C TYR A 137 15.02 -6.99 12.18
N ILE A 138 16.32 -7.26 12.42
CA ILE A 138 16.91 -8.60 12.24
C ILE A 138 16.25 -9.62 13.17
N LEU A 139 16.04 -9.27 14.44
CA LEU A 139 15.41 -10.17 15.43
C LEU A 139 13.93 -10.48 15.14
N LEU A 140 13.25 -9.67 14.34
CA LEU A 140 11.86 -9.89 13.93
C LEU A 140 11.75 -10.77 12.67
N ILE A 141 12.83 -10.93 11.92
CA ILE A 141 12.88 -11.71 10.67
C ILE A 141 13.48 -13.12 10.88
N CYS A 142 14.29 -13.31 11.92
CA CYS A 142 14.82 -14.60 12.33
C CYS A 142 13.87 -15.31 13.29
#